data_2880f8d7cc23b644aff9e4cd4614d748
#
_entry.id   2880f8d7cc23b644aff9e4cd4614d748
#
_cell.length_a   1.000
_cell.length_b   1.000
_cell.length_c   1.000
_cell.angle_alpha   90.00
_cell.angle_beta   90.00
_cell.angle_gamma   90.00
#
_symmetry.space_group_name_H-M   'P 1'
#
loop_
_entity.id
_entity.type
_entity.pdbx_description
1 polymer ?
#
loop_
_entity_poly.entity_id
_entity_poly.type
_entity_poly.pdbx_seq_one_letter_code
_entity_poly.pdbx_strand_id
1 'polypeptide(L)'
;IVDSTAGLSFINDLRPITYNWKSKKDISDEFVNYYDADSDEPVQGQVKQTNHGFIAQEIKATVDAHPEIKEGHSIWRESPDGVQNVAVGALMPMMVKAIQELSAQNAALTARIETLEG
;
A
#
# COMPACT_ATOMS: atom_id res chain seq x y z
N ILE A 1 -17.39 4.20 -17.48
CA ILE A 1 -17.35 3.35 -16.27
C ILE A 1 -17.18 1.91 -16.73
N VAL A 2 -16.20 1.24 -16.17
CA VAL A 2 -15.94 -0.19 -16.42
C VAL A 2 -15.61 -0.87 -15.10
N ASP A 3 -15.84 -2.19 -15.03
CA ASP A 3 -15.50 -2.97 -13.85
C ASP A 3 -13.98 -3.03 -13.68
N SER A 4 -13.53 -2.94 -12.43
CA SER A 4 -12.10 -3.06 -12.11
C SER A 4 -11.67 -4.53 -12.18
N THR A 5 -10.48 -4.76 -12.74
CA THR A 5 -9.82 -6.07 -12.72
C THR A 5 -8.67 -6.11 -11.72
N ALA A 6 -8.40 -4.99 -11.03
CA ALA A 6 -7.37 -4.91 -10.00
C ALA A 6 -7.92 -5.45 -8.68
N GLY A 7 -7.43 -6.58 -8.24
CA GLY A 7 -7.93 -7.26 -7.05
C GLY A 7 -6.88 -8.13 -6.38
N LEU A 8 -7.20 -9.40 -6.19
CA LEU A 8 -6.43 -10.33 -5.36
C LEU A 8 -4.97 -10.45 -5.76
N SER A 9 -4.67 -10.56 -7.05
CA SER A 9 -3.29 -10.70 -7.54
C SER A 9 -2.43 -9.52 -7.12
N PHE A 10 -2.94 -8.30 -7.28
CA PHE A 10 -2.23 -7.08 -6.87
C PHE A 10 -2.13 -6.98 -5.35
N ILE A 11 -3.24 -7.18 -4.65
CA ILE A 11 -3.29 -7.06 -3.18
C ILE A 11 -2.34 -8.05 -2.51
N ASN A 12 -2.22 -9.27 -3.02
CA ASN A 12 -1.31 -10.28 -2.46
C ASN A 12 0.16 -9.91 -2.56
N ASP A 13 0.53 -9.05 -3.49
CA ASP A 13 1.92 -8.63 -3.67
C ASP A 13 2.29 -7.40 -2.84
N LEU A 14 1.33 -6.81 -2.14
CA LEU A 14 1.59 -5.71 -1.23
C LEU A 14 2.12 -6.21 0.11
N ARG A 15 3.01 -5.42 0.72
CA ARG A 15 3.56 -5.73 2.05
C ARG A 15 3.14 -4.67 3.06
N PRO A 16 2.12 -4.93 3.88
CA PRO A 16 1.78 -4.03 4.97
C PRO A 16 2.88 -4.07 6.04
N ILE A 17 3.21 -2.91 6.57
CA ILE A 17 4.26 -2.75 7.57
C ILE A 17 3.76 -1.91 8.74
N THR A 18 4.52 -1.96 9.83
CA THR A 18 4.40 -0.96 10.89
C THR A 18 5.68 -0.13 10.92
N TYR A 19 5.56 1.13 11.33
CA TYR A 19 6.70 2.02 11.40
C TYR A 19 6.49 3.11 12.45
N ASN A 20 7.61 3.67 12.89
CA ASN A 20 7.62 4.87 13.72
C ASN A 20 8.33 5.97 12.94
N TRP A 21 7.86 7.21 13.07
CA TRP A 21 8.56 8.33 12.47
C TRP A 21 9.86 8.60 13.22
N LYS A 22 10.93 8.83 12.46
CA LYS A 22 12.21 9.27 13.02
C LYS A 22 12.12 10.71 13.50
N SER A 23 13.03 11.07 14.41
CA SER A 23 13.22 12.47 14.77
C SER A 23 13.72 13.26 13.57
N LYS A 24 13.40 14.55 13.54
CA LYS A 24 13.78 15.43 12.42
C LYS A 24 15.30 15.49 12.21
N LYS A 25 16.08 15.34 13.27
CA LYS A 25 17.56 15.33 13.20
C LYS A 25 18.12 14.04 12.59
N ASP A 26 17.35 12.95 12.57
CA ASP A 26 17.83 11.62 12.17
C ASP A 26 17.48 11.26 10.73
N ILE A 27 16.83 12.15 10.00
CA ILE A 27 16.52 11.96 8.58
C ILE A 27 17.59 12.64 7.71
N SER A 28 17.58 12.33 6.41
CA SER A 28 18.50 12.98 5.48
C SER A 28 18.26 14.49 5.39
N ASP A 29 19.34 15.27 5.37
CA ASP A 29 19.29 16.73 5.18
C ASP A 29 18.77 17.14 3.80
N GLU A 30 18.66 16.20 2.87
CA GLU A 30 18.02 16.42 1.57
C GLU A 30 16.55 16.78 1.71
N PHE A 31 15.88 16.33 2.78
CA PHE A 31 14.49 16.65 3.08
C PHE A 31 14.38 18.00 3.78
N VAL A 32 14.71 19.06 3.05
CA VAL A 32 14.87 20.42 3.61
C VAL A 32 13.65 20.96 4.35
N ASN A 33 12.45 20.49 4.02
CA ASN A 33 11.23 20.93 4.69
C ASN A 33 10.95 20.18 6.01
N TYR A 34 11.67 19.10 6.28
CA TYR A 34 11.44 18.23 7.43
C TYR A 34 12.64 18.09 8.33
N TYR A 35 13.85 18.20 7.77
CA TYR A 35 15.09 18.04 8.53
C TYR A 35 15.34 19.22 9.47
N ASP A 36 15.72 18.91 10.72
CA ASP A 36 16.17 19.88 11.71
C ASP A 36 17.23 19.21 12.60
N ALA A 37 18.47 19.65 12.45
CA ALA A 37 19.63 19.07 13.16
C ALA A 37 19.50 19.13 14.68
N ASP A 38 18.71 20.05 15.21
CA ASP A 38 18.57 20.31 16.65
C ASP A 38 17.26 19.77 17.23
N SER A 39 16.43 19.11 16.45
CA SER A 39 15.11 18.66 16.89
C SER A 39 15.04 17.17 17.14
N ASP A 40 14.61 16.80 18.36
CA ASP A 40 14.25 15.43 18.74
C ASP A 40 12.80 15.09 18.39
N GLU A 41 12.03 16.06 17.90
CA GLU A 41 10.64 15.83 17.53
C GLU A 41 10.53 14.89 16.32
N PRO A 42 9.49 14.04 16.26
CA PRO A 42 9.28 13.19 15.10
C PRO A 42 8.93 14.04 13.88
N VAL A 43 9.28 13.54 12.71
CA VAL A 43 8.92 14.19 11.45
C VAL A 43 7.42 14.37 11.33
N GLN A 44 6.65 13.42 11.84
CA GLN A 44 5.21 13.44 11.83
C GLN A 44 4.66 12.60 12.99
N GLY A 45 3.45 12.95 13.44
CA GLY A 45 2.78 12.19 14.49
C GLY A 45 3.37 12.42 15.87
N GLN A 46 3.33 11.40 16.71
CA GLN A 46 3.80 11.41 18.09
C GLN A 46 5.02 10.51 18.26
N VAL A 47 5.84 10.82 19.27
CA VAL A 47 7.00 9.99 19.66
C VAL A 47 6.50 8.59 20.03
N LYS A 48 7.19 7.55 19.53
CA LYS A 48 6.88 6.13 19.78
C LYS A 48 5.50 5.66 19.31
N GLN A 49 4.83 6.44 18.46
CA GLN A 49 3.58 6.02 17.86
C GLN A 49 3.86 4.93 16.82
N THR A 50 3.16 3.81 16.92
CA THR A 50 3.19 2.77 15.89
C THR A 50 2.16 3.09 14.81
N ASN A 51 2.62 3.20 13.59
CA ASN A 51 1.79 3.47 12.42
C ASN A 51 1.73 2.23 11.52
N HIS A 52 0.63 2.05 10.85
CA HIS A 52 0.44 0.99 9.87
C HIS A 52 0.41 1.59 8.47
N GLY A 53 1.11 0.98 7.56
CA GLY A 53 1.16 1.52 6.20
C GLY A 53 1.99 0.67 5.26
N PHE A 54 2.57 1.33 4.27
CA PHE A 54 3.34 0.71 3.21
C PHE A 54 4.60 1.51 2.93
N ILE A 55 5.61 0.85 2.37
CA ILE A 55 6.79 1.53 1.84
C ILE A 55 6.47 1.99 0.42
N ALA A 56 6.55 3.31 0.17
CA ALA A 56 6.12 3.90 -1.10
C ALA A 56 6.87 3.31 -2.30
N GLN A 57 8.17 3.07 -2.18
CA GLN A 57 8.98 2.48 -3.24
C GLN A 57 8.53 1.06 -3.58
N GLU A 58 8.11 0.29 -2.58
CA GLU A 58 7.59 -1.07 -2.79
C GLU A 58 6.22 -1.04 -3.46
N ILE A 59 5.37 -0.07 -3.10
CA ILE A 59 4.08 0.15 -3.77
C ILE A 59 4.32 0.46 -5.26
N LYS A 60 5.27 1.35 -5.56
CA LYS A 60 5.62 1.70 -6.94
C LYS A 60 6.04 0.47 -7.74
N ALA A 61 6.93 -0.34 -7.18
CA ALA A 61 7.40 -1.56 -7.83
C ALA A 61 6.25 -2.55 -8.09
N THR A 62 5.34 -2.70 -7.13
CA THR A 62 4.18 -3.58 -7.27
C THR A 62 3.22 -3.07 -8.34
N VAL A 63 2.93 -1.77 -8.35
CA VAL A 63 2.09 -1.15 -9.37
C VAL A 63 2.68 -1.36 -10.77
N ASP A 64 3.98 -1.18 -10.92
CA ASP A 64 4.66 -1.36 -12.20
C ASP A 64 4.61 -2.80 -12.70
N ALA A 65 4.50 -3.77 -11.79
CA ALA A 65 4.40 -5.19 -12.12
C ALA A 65 2.96 -5.63 -12.44
N HIS A 66 1.97 -4.76 -12.24
CA HIS A 66 0.55 -5.09 -12.40
C HIS A 66 -0.13 -4.17 -13.42
N PRO A 67 -0.13 -4.53 -14.71
CA PRO A 67 -0.71 -3.69 -15.77
C PRO A 67 -2.22 -3.44 -15.61
N GLU A 68 -2.93 -4.29 -14.85
CA GLU A 68 -4.35 -4.10 -14.55
C GLU A 68 -4.64 -2.83 -13.74
N ILE A 69 -3.63 -2.25 -13.10
CA ILE A 69 -3.77 -0.96 -12.38
C ILE A 69 -4.01 0.19 -13.36
N LYS A 70 -3.49 0.08 -14.57
CA LYS A 70 -3.61 1.08 -15.64
C LYS A 70 -2.86 2.37 -15.35
N GLU A 71 -2.43 3.03 -16.41
CA GLU A 71 -1.74 4.31 -16.34
C GLU A 71 -2.67 5.40 -15.79
N GLY A 72 -2.07 6.43 -15.19
CA GLY A 72 -2.81 7.55 -14.63
C GLY A 72 -3.49 7.24 -13.30
N HIS A 73 -3.11 6.15 -12.64
CA HIS A 73 -3.65 5.81 -11.32
C HIS A 73 -3.25 6.85 -10.26
N SER A 74 -3.99 6.88 -9.17
CA SER A 74 -3.79 7.80 -8.06
C SER A 74 -3.09 7.17 -6.84
N ILE A 75 -2.60 5.93 -6.96
CA ILE A 75 -2.10 5.15 -5.81
C ILE A 75 -0.78 5.68 -5.29
N TRP A 76 0.12 6.06 -6.19
CA TRP A 76 1.46 6.51 -5.85
C TRP A 76 1.78 7.81 -6.58
N ARG A 77 2.44 8.73 -5.89
CA ARG A 77 2.89 10.01 -6.46
C ARG A 77 4.22 10.41 -5.85
N GLU A 78 4.98 11.17 -6.62
CA GLU A 78 6.20 11.81 -6.15
C GLU A 78 6.01 13.33 -6.25
N SER A 79 6.23 14.01 -5.14
CA SER A 79 6.19 15.47 -5.08
C SER A 79 7.44 16.06 -5.71
N PRO A 80 7.42 17.35 -6.15
CA PRO A 80 8.61 18.00 -6.74
C PRO A 80 9.85 17.98 -5.84
N ASP A 81 9.68 17.86 -4.53
CA ASP A 81 10.77 17.75 -3.55
C ASP A 81 11.34 16.33 -3.40
N GLY A 82 10.85 15.38 -4.19
CA GLY A 82 11.30 13.98 -4.15
C GLY A 82 10.60 13.11 -3.12
N VAL A 83 9.66 13.65 -2.34
CA VAL A 83 8.90 12.88 -1.37
C VAL A 83 7.85 12.03 -2.09
N GLN A 84 7.84 10.74 -1.80
CA GLN A 84 6.87 9.79 -2.35
C GLN A 84 5.69 9.62 -1.40
N ASN A 85 4.50 9.54 -1.98
CA ASN A 85 3.25 9.44 -1.25
C ASN A 85 2.40 8.29 -1.80
N VAL A 86 1.70 7.62 -0.90
CA VAL A 86 0.76 6.54 -1.24
C VAL A 86 -0.65 6.97 -0.82
N ALA A 87 -1.58 6.92 -1.76
CA ALA A 87 -3.00 7.18 -1.48
C ALA A 87 -3.66 5.86 -1.05
N VAL A 88 -3.61 5.54 0.23
CA VAL A 88 -4.11 4.27 0.77
C VAL A 88 -5.59 4.07 0.45
N GLY A 89 -6.38 5.13 0.44
CA GLY A 89 -7.80 5.07 0.09
C GLY A 89 -8.06 4.55 -1.32
N ALA A 90 -7.12 4.74 -2.24
CA ALA A 90 -7.23 4.21 -3.61
C ALA A 90 -7.15 2.68 -3.66
N LEU A 91 -6.61 2.05 -2.62
CA LEU A 91 -6.52 0.59 -2.52
C LEU A 91 -7.84 -0.05 -2.08
N MET A 92 -8.74 0.73 -1.50
CA MET A 92 -9.98 0.18 -0.93
C MET A 92 -10.86 -0.55 -1.96
N PRO A 93 -11.14 0.00 -3.15
CA PRO A 93 -11.89 -0.74 -4.16
C PRO A 93 -11.20 -2.04 -4.58
N MET A 94 -9.87 -2.04 -4.62
CA MET A 94 -9.07 -3.23 -4.96
C MET A 94 -9.16 -4.29 -3.87
N MET A 95 -9.23 -3.87 -2.61
CA MET A 95 -9.45 -4.79 -1.48
C MET A 95 -10.85 -5.41 -1.55
N VAL A 96 -11.86 -4.63 -1.92
CA VAL A 96 -13.21 -5.15 -2.14
C VAL A 96 -13.19 -6.22 -3.24
N LYS A 97 -12.54 -5.93 -4.37
CA LYS A 97 -12.41 -6.90 -5.46
C LYS A 97 -11.67 -8.15 -5.03
N ALA A 98 -10.58 -7.99 -4.26
CA ALA A 98 -9.81 -9.11 -3.72
C ALA A 98 -10.65 -10.02 -2.81
N ILE A 99 -11.47 -9.43 -1.95
CA ILE A 99 -12.37 -10.17 -1.08
C ILE A 99 -13.41 -10.94 -1.90
N GLN A 100 -13.97 -10.31 -2.93
CA GLN A 100 -14.95 -10.96 -3.81
C GLN A 100 -14.32 -12.15 -4.56
N GLU A 101 -13.09 -11.99 -5.04
CA GLU A 101 -12.36 -13.08 -5.71
C GLU A 101 -12.04 -14.22 -4.75
N LEU A 102 -11.61 -13.91 -3.52
CA LEU A 102 -11.38 -14.93 -2.49
C LEU A 102 -12.65 -15.67 -2.13
N SER A 103 -13.77 -14.96 -2.01
CA SER A 103 -15.07 -15.57 -1.71
C SER A 103 -15.48 -16.54 -2.81
N ALA A 104 -15.29 -16.16 -4.08
CA ALA A 104 -15.57 -17.02 -5.22
C ALA A 104 -14.68 -18.25 -5.26
N GLN A 105 -13.38 -18.08 -5.00
CA GLN A 105 -12.42 -19.20 -4.93
C GLN A 105 -12.76 -20.14 -3.78
N ASN A 106 -13.14 -19.60 -2.64
CA ASN A 106 -13.51 -20.40 -1.48
C ASN A 106 -14.77 -21.22 -1.77
N ALA A 107 -15.77 -20.65 -2.42
CA ALA A 107 -16.97 -21.36 -2.82
C ALA A 107 -16.65 -22.49 -3.83
N ALA A 108 -15.75 -22.22 -4.78
CA ALA A 108 -15.32 -23.22 -5.75
C ALA A 108 -14.56 -24.38 -5.07
N LEU A 109 -13.70 -24.09 -4.11
CA LEU A 109 -12.97 -25.11 -3.35
C LEU A 109 -13.94 -25.96 -2.50
N THR A 110 -14.91 -25.33 -1.86
CA THR A 110 -15.95 -26.03 -1.08
C THR A 110 -16.71 -26.99 -1.97
N ALA A 111 -17.12 -26.55 -3.16
CA ALA A 111 -17.82 -27.42 -4.12
C ALA A 111 -16.97 -28.61 -4.55
N ARG A 112 -15.66 -28.41 -4.77
CA ARG A 112 -14.73 -29.50 -5.11
C ARG A 112 -14.59 -30.51 -3.98
N ILE A 113 -14.48 -30.01 -2.75
CA ILE A 113 -14.41 -30.89 -1.56
C ILE A 113 -15.67 -31.75 -1.45
N GLU A 114 -16.83 -31.14 -1.60
CA GLU A 114 -18.11 -31.86 -1.55
C GLU A 114 -18.19 -32.94 -2.64
N THR A 115 -17.71 -32.63 -3.85
CA THR A 115 -17.65 -33.59 -4.96
C THR A 115 -16.72 -34.76 -4.63
N LEU A 116 -15.58 -34.50 -4.00
CA LEU A 116 -14.61 -35.55 -3.64
C LEU A 116 -15.10 -36.41 -2.48
N GLU A 117 -15.90 -35.86 -1.56
CA GLU A 117 -16.46 -36.58 -0.42
C GLU A 117 -17.71 -37.40 -0.79
N GLY A 118 -18.41 -36.93 -1.82
CA GLY A 118 -19.62 -37.60 -2.31
C GLY A 118 -19.32 -38.77 -3.21
#